data_ecf12c262d7a1f547c697e437149507d
#
_entry.id   ecf12c262d7a1f547c697e437149507d
#
_cell.length_a   1.000
_cell.length_b   1.000
_cell.length_c   1.000
_cell.angle_alpha   90.00
_cell.angle_beta   90.00
_cell.angle_gamma   90.00
#
_symmetry.space_group_name_H-M   'P 1'
#
loop_
_entity.id
_entity.type
_entity.pdbx_description
1 polymer ?
#
loop_
_entity_poly.entity_id
_entity_poly.type
_entity_poly.pdbx_seq_one_letter_code
_entity_poly.pdbx_strand_id
1 'polypeptide(L)'
;MPEGSGEPRRGAQVNPNGSLRRVGAVVHPARPSAARLGKELADWAAELDIELRTLASERGCLGEDVPCAEPAEFPVGLDLVVALGGDGTLLRALGLVLAAEVPVLGVNAGRLGFLTEVEADGLPAALDAVRDGRYQVERRTTLAARVLLGGREVAEDLAVNDVVLEKSPRERLALVAVRLGDGGPFARYAADGIIVASPTGSTAYSFSAGGPIVSPRLDALLLTPIAPHMVFNRTLVLHPDEGVRLEVLPESPPLIEIVDGRAVRELPPGAVVEVRRGRHDALLVRVARADFYRLVRSKFRLADGAEQTG
;
A
#
# COMPACT_ATOMS: atom_id res chain seq x y z
N MET A 1 -5.67 34.18 11.72
CA MET A 1 -4.44 33.45 11.46
C MET A 1 -4.20 32.47 12.60
N PRO A 2 -4.46 31.18 12.50
CA PRO A 2 -3.85 30.19 13.38
C PRO A 2 -2.62 29.63 12.65
N GLU A 3 -1.48 29.78 13.31
CA GLU A 3 -0.20 29.20 12.91
C GLU A 3 -0.26 27.68 13.02
N GLY A 4 -0.38 27.02 11.90
CA GLY A 4 -0.19 25.58 11.78
C GLY A 4 1.31 25.29 11.71
N SER A 5 1.98 25.14 12.84
CA SER A 5 3.34 24.62 12.94
C SER A 5 3.33 23.16 12.50
N GLY A 6 3.66 22.91 11.24
CA GLY A 6 3.91 21.58 10.70
C GLY A 6 5.19 21.00 11.30
N GLU A 7 5.13 20.47 12.50
CA GLU A 7 6.18 19.57 13.00
C GLU A 7 6.24 18.33 12.11
N PRO A 8 7.44 17.89 11.68
CA PRO A 8 7.56 16.61 10.98
C PRO A 8 7.03 15.52 11.92
N ARG A 9 6.05 14.76 11.46
CA ARG A 9 5.48 13.60 12.20
C ARG A 9 6.63 12.63 12.52
N ARG A 10 7.26 12.81 13.69
CA ARG A 10 8.32 11.92 14.19
C ARG A 10 7.73 10.54 14.41
N GLY A 11 8.43 9.50 13.95
CA GLY A 11 8.05 8.11 14.12
C GLY A 11 7.78 7.81 15.59
N ALA A 12 6.51 7.47 15.90
CA ALA A 12 6.15 6.96 17.21
C ALA A 12 6.76 5.55 17.35
N GLN A 13 7.41 5.27 18.47
CA GLN A 13 7.73 3.89 18.84
C GLN A 13 6.42 3.21 19.23
N VAL A 14 6.10 2.12 18.58
CA VAL A 14 4.82 1.38 18.76
C VAL A 14 4.80 0.56 20.05
N ASN A 15 5.80 0.57 20.83
CA ASN A 15 5.77 0.08 22.21
C ASN A 15 6.97 0.62 22.99
N PRO A 16 6.91 1.83 23.55
CA PRO A 16 8.06 2.40 24.26
C PRO A 16 8.42 1.63 25.56
N ASN A 17 7.56 0.71 26.02
CA ASN A 17 7.76 -0.06 27.26
C ASN A 17 7.24 -1.52 27.19
N GLY A 18 6.85 -2.04 26.01
CA GLY A 18 6.25 -3.35 25.89
C GLY A 18 7.21 -4.36 25.25
N SER A 19 7.44 -5.48 25.90
CA SER A 19 8.07 -6.65 25.27
C SER A 19 7.22 -7.09 24.07
N LEU A 20 7.83 -7.36 22.93
CA LEU A 20 7.20 -7.98 21.77
C LEU A 20 6.67 -9.36 22.20
N ARG A 21 5.36 -9.57 22.14
CA ARG A 21 4.70 -10.79 22.61
C ARG A 21 3.97 -11.55 21.54
N ARG A 22 3.37 -10.84 20.57
CA ARG A 22 2.53 -11.46 19.54
C ARG A 22 2.92 -10.94 18.17
N VAL A 23 3.35 -11.85 17.32
CA VAL A 23 3.80 -11.57 15.95
C VAL A 23 2.91 -12.29 14.95
N GLY A 24 2.42 -11.56 13.94
CA GLY A 24 1.77 -12.11 12.78
C GLY A 24 2.78 -12.35 11.65
N ALA A 25 2.61 -13.41 10.88
CA ALA A 25 3.38 -13.65 9.67
C ALA A 25 2.46 -13.67 8.45
N VAL A 26 2.84 -12.96 7.39
CA VAL A 26 2.20 -13.01 6.08
C VAL A 26 3.24 -13.45 5.06
N VAL A 27 3.06 -14.64 4.48
CA VAL A 27 4.08 -15.31 3.66
C VAL A 27 3.62 -15.37 2.20
N HIS A 28 4.54 -15.16 1.27
CA HIS A 28 4.25 -15.36 -0.15
C HIS A 28 4.04 -16.85 -0.45
N PRO A 29 2.84 -17.28 -0.88
CA PRO A 29 2.48 -18.70 -0.90
C PRO A 29 3.28 -19.54 -1.90
N ALA A 30 3.77 -18.94 -2.98
CA ALA A 30 4.42 -19.64 -4.08
C ALA A 30 5.94 -19.46 -4.13
N ARG A 31 6.58 -18.85 -3.12
CA ARG A 31 8.04 -18.64 -3.12
C ARG A 31 8.72 -19.52 -2.08
N PRO A 32 9.54 -20.51 -2.48
CA PRO A 32 10.29 -21.36 -1.53
C PRO A 32 11.19 -20.55 -0.58
N SER A 33 11.78 -19.44 -1.05
CA SER A 33 12.57 -18.53 -0.20
C SER A 33 11.73 -17.88 0.90
N ALA A 34 10.47 -17.55 0.65
CA ALA A 34 9.57 -17.00 1.66
C ALA A 34 9.21 -18.05 2.74
N ALA A 35 8.97 -19.31 2.33
CA ALA A 35 8.69 -20.40 3.25
C ALA A 35 9.92 -20.71 4.15
N ARG A 36 11.16 -20.62 3.61
CA ARG A 36 12.39 -20.74 4.42
C ARG A 36 12.46 -19.64 5.47
N LEU A 37 12.24 -18.38 5.08
CA LEU A 37 12.22 -17.24 6.01
C LEU A 37 11.10 -17.39 7.05
N GLY A 38 9.98 -18.01 6.68
CA GLY A 38 8.89 -18.32 7.61
C GLY A 38 9.33 -19.28 8.72
N LYS A 39 10.10 -20.31 8.40
CA LYS A 39 10.69 -21.23 9.39
C LYS A 39 11.70 -20.53 10.30
N GLU A 40 12.60 -19.73 9.73
CA GLU A 40 13.55 -18.92 10.50
C GLU A 40 12.83 -17.98 11.49
N LEU A 41 11.71 -17.36 11.07
CA LEU A 41 10.87 -16.55 11.96
C LEU A 41 10.19 -17.38 13.05
N ALA A 42 9.73 -18.59 12.73
CA ALA A 42 9.09 -19.49 13.69
C ALA A 42 10.09 -19.96 14.76
N ASP A 43 11.30 -20.35 14.35
CA ASP A 43 12.38 -20.75 15.25
C ASP A 43 12.75 -19.59 16.20
N TRP A 44 12.94 -18.38 15.65
CA TRP A 44 13.23 -17.18 16.44
C TRP A 44 12.12 -16.86 17.46
N ALA A 45 10.85 -16.98 17.06
CA ALA A 45 9.72 -16.72 17.94
C ALA A 45 9.63 -17.75 19.08
N ALA A 46 9.90 -19.04 18.78
CA ALA A 46 9.89 -20.12 19.75
C ALA A 46 11.02 -19.97 20.79
N GLU A 47 12.23 -19.58 20.37
CA GLU A 47 13.34 -19.31 21.28
C GLU A 47 13.07 -18.21 22.30
N LEU A 48 12.20 -17.26 21.97
CA LEU A 48 11.90 -16.08 22.79
C LEU A 48 10.52 -16.13 23.47
N ASP A 49 9.80 -17.25 23.38
CA ASP A 49 8.43 -17.41 23.91
C ASP A 49 7.46 -16.34 23.34
N ILE A 50 7.61 -16.03 22.05
CA ILE A 50 6.75 -15.10 21.32
C ILE A 50 5.62 -15.89 20.64
N GLU A 51 4.38 -15.49 20.88
CA GLU A 51 3.22 -16.05 20.18
C GLU A 51 3.29 -15.68 18.69
N LEU A 52 3.44 -16.68 17.82
CA LEU A 52 3.43 -16.49 16.37
C LEU A 52 2.10 -17.00 15.80
N ARG A 53 1.51 -16.26 14.84
CA ARG A 53 0.36 -16.72 14.06
C ARG A 53 0.50 -16.36 12.58
N THR A 54 -0.18 -17.13 11.72
CA THR A 54 -0.26 -16.86 10.29
C THR A 54 -1.70 -16.93 9.79
N LEU A 55 -1.91 -16.67 8.51
CA LEU A 55 -3.22 -16.82 7.87
C LEU A 55 -3.54 -18.31 7.63
N ALA A 56 -4.81 -18.67 7.73
CA ALA A 56 -5.28 -20.04 7.44
C ALA A 56 -4.91 -20.50 6.01
N SER A 57 -4.89 -19.57 5.06
CA SER A 57 -4.44 -19.83 3.67
C SER A 57 -2.94 -20.08 3.52
N GLU A 58 -2.14 -19.81 4.55
CA GLU A 58 -0.67 -19.95 4.57
C GLU A 58 -0.21 -21.05 5.54
N ARG A 59 -1.15 -21.88 6.00
CA ARG A 59 -0.85 -23.04 6.85
C ARG A 59 0.29 -23.88 6.28
N GLY A 60 1.22 -24.27 7.12
CA GLY A 60 2.41 -25.06 6.73
C GLY A 60 3.59 -24.23 6.19
N CYS A 61 3.41 -22.94 5.86
CA CYS A 61 4.54 -22.10 5.43
C CYS A 61 5.55 -21.80 6.55
N LEU A 62 5.11 -21.84 7.81
CA LEU A 62 5.93 -21.60 9.01
C LEU A 62 6.20 -22.88 9.84
N GLY A 63 5.50 -23.96 9.57
CA GLY A 63 5.45 -25.21 10.33
C GLY A 63 4.00 -25.57 10.64
N GLU A 64 3.77 -26.86 10.92
CA GLU A 64 2.41 -27.37 11.16
C GLU A 64 1.82 -26.88 12.51
N ASP A 65 2.68 -26.56 13.48
CA ASP A 65 2.29 -26.20 14.85
C ASP A 65 1.97 -24.72 15.02
N VAL A 66 2.24 -23.86 13.99
CA VAL A 66 1.97 -22.43 14.09
C VAL A 66 0.47 -22.15 13.98
N PRO A 67 -0.15 -21.49 14.98
CA PRO A 67 -1.55 -21.12 14.95
C PRO A 67 -1.92 -20.32 13.72
N CYS A 68 -3.08 -20.64 13.14
CA CYS A 68 -3.63 -19.98 11.97
C CYS A 68 -4.89 -19.20 12.34
N ALA A 69 -5.11 -18.06 11.69
CA ALA A 69 -6.29 -17.24 11.86
C ALA A 69 -6.93 -16.88 10.52
N GLU A 70 -8.24 -16.66 10.52
CA GLU A 70 -8.93 -16.08 9.39
C GLU A 70 -8.56 -14.57 9.26
N PRO A 71 -8.69 -13.97 8.07
CA PRO A 71 -8.28 -12.58 7.84
C PRO A 71 -8.87 -11.56 8.82
N ALA A 72 -10.12 -11.76 9.25
CA ALA A 72 -10.79 -10.85 10.19
C ALA A 72 -10.23 -10.95 11.63
N GLU A 73 -9.74 -12.13 12.02
CA GLU A 73 -9.20 -12.39 13.36
C GLU A 73 -7.68 -12.17 13.43
N PHE A 74 -7.01 -12.22 12.26
CA PHE A 74 -5.57 -12.16 12.17
C PHE A 74 -4.95 -10.94 12.90
N PRO A 75 -5.46 -9.70 12.76
CA PRO A 75 -4.84 -8.52 13.38
C PRO A 75 -5.03 -8.41 14.90
N VAL A 76 -5.94 -9.21 15.48
CA VAL A 76 -6.34 -9.02 16.88
C VAL A 76 -5.20 -9.25 17.85
N GLY A 77 -4.81 -8.19 18.55
CA GLY A 77 -3.80 -8.22 19.63
C GLY A 77 -2.37 -8.42 19.15
N LEU A 78 -2.07 -8.30 17.85
CA LEU A 78 -0.70 -8.33 17.34
C LEU A 78 0.08 -7.07 17.72
N ASP A 79 1.36 -7.24 18.06
CA ASP A 79 2.32 -6.15 18.29
C ASP A 79 3.07 -5.79 17.00
N LEU A 80 3.25 -6.77 16.10
CA LEU A 80 3.99 -6.66 14.86
C LEU A 80 3.46 -7.65 13.82
N VAL A 81 3.55 -7.30 12.55
CA VAL A 81 3.45 -8.28 11.45
C VAL A 81 4.75 -8.30 10.66
N VAL A 82 5.23 -9.50 10.31
CA VAL A 82 6.36 -9.71 9.41
C VAL A 82 5.83 -10.21 8.07
N ALA A 83 6.03 -9.43 7.02
CA ALA A 83 5.66 -9.78 5.65
C ALA A 83 6.86 -10.38 4.92
N LEU A 84 6.80 -11.67 4.59
CA LEU A 84 7.86 -12.43 3.95
C LEU A 84 7.57 -12.62 2.46
N GLY A 85 8.12 -11.74 1.62
CA GLY A 85 7.82 -11.78 0.18
C GLY A 85 8.38 -10.58 -0.57
N GLY A 86 7.59 -9.93 -1.39
CA GLY A 86 7.88 -8.66 -2.05
C GLY A 86 6.86 -7.60 -1.68
N ASP A 87 6.86 -6.48 -2.41
CA ASP A 87 5.93 -5.36 -2.16
C ASP A 87 4.46 -5.81 -2.14
N GLY A 88 4.03 -6.72 -3.03
CA GLY A 88 2.67 -7.25 -3.03
C GLY A 88 2.30 -8.04 -1.76
N THR A 89 3.26 -8.77 -1.15
CA THR A 89 3.04 -9.45 0.13
C THR A 89 2.94 -8.44 1.26
N LEU A 90 3.77 -7.41 1.23
CA LEU A 90 3.74 -6.31 2.19
C LEU A 90 2.43 -5.52 2.09
N LEU A 91 1.96 -5.18 0.89
CA LEU A 91 0.65 -4.52 0.69
C LEU A 91 -0.50 -5.36 1.24
N ARG A 92 -0.47 -6.68 1.02
CA ARG A 92 -1.47 -7.58 1.58
C ARG A 92 -1.42 -7.59 3.11
N ALA A 93 -0.23 -7.64 3.70
CA ALA A 93 -0.07 -7.56 5.15
C ALA A 93 -0.61 -6.23 5.71
N LEU A 94 -0.24 -5.10 5.09
CA LEU A 94 -0.74 -3.79 5.49
C LEU A 94 -2.26 -3.71 5.40
N GLY A 95 -2.88 -4.20 4.32
CA GLY A 95 -4.32 -4.21 4.15
C GLY A 95 -5.06 -5.01 5.23
N LEU A 96 -4.46 -6.09 5.74
CA LEU A 96 -5.04 -6.90 6.83
C LEU A 96 -5.03 -6.16 8.17
N VAL A 97 -4.02 -5.34 8.43
CA VAL A 97 -3.80 -4.75 9.76
C VAL A 97 -4.02 -3.24 9.82
N LEU A 98 -4.37 -2.62 8.71
CA LEU A 98 -4.48 -1.16 8.58
C LEU A 98 -5.44 -0.56 9.62
N ALA A 99 -6.63 -1.12 9.77
CA ALA A 99 -7.62 -0.65 10.74
C ALA A 99 -7.22 -0.89 12.20
N ALA A 100 -6.36 -1.88 12.45
CA ALA A 100 -5.82 -2.19 13.78
C ALA A 100 -4.53 -1.41 14.09
N GLU A 101 -4.01 -0.65 13.12
CA GLU A 101 -2.77 0.13 13.23
C GLU A 101 -1.56 -0.69 13.71
N VAL A 102 -1.49 -1.98 13.33
CA VAL A 102 -0.35 -2.83 13.66
C VAL A 102 0.80 -2.53 12.68
N PRO A 103 2.03 -2.32 13.16
CA PRO A 103 3.19 -2.07 12.32
C PRO A 103 3.60 -3.32 11.54
N VAL A 104 4.13 -3.12 10.33
CA VAL A 104 4.55 -4.21 9.45
C VAL A 104 6.02 -4.08 9.09
N LEU A 105 6.80 -5.13 9.33
CA LEU A 105 8.17 -5.29 8.84
C LEU A 105 8.15 -6.04 7.51
N GLY A 106 8.65 -5.41 6.44
CA GLY A 106 8.73 -6.03 5.12
C GLY A 106 10.09 -6.68 4.87
N VAL A 107 10.12 -8.00 4.67
CA VAL A 107 11.33 -8.77 4.35
C VAL A 107 11.21 -9.31 2.93
N ASN A 108 12.20 -8.99 2.11
CA ASN A 108 12.21 -9.33 0.71
C ASN A 108 12.77 -10.74 0.47
N ALA A 109 11.93 -11.63 -0.05
CA ALA A 109 12.32 -12.99 -0.43
C ALA A 109 12.85 -13.10 -1.89
N GLY A 110 13.21 -11.97 -2.51
CA GLY A 110 13.66 -11.94 -3.92
C GLY A 110 14.37 -10.63 -4.27
N ARG A 111 13.86 -9.89 -5.25
CA ARG A 111 14.42 -8.57 -5.62
C ARG A 111 13.83 -7.48 -4.75
N LEU A 112 14.67 -6.65 -4.15
CA LEU A 112 14.27 -5.51 -3.33
C LEU A 112 13.16 -4.68 -3.99
N GLY A 113 12.08 -4.42 -3.28
CA GLY A 113 10.94 -3.61 -3.72
C GLY A 113 11.14 -2.11 -3.44
N PHE A 114 10.06 -1.33 -3.55
CA PHE A 114 10.00 0.05 -3.07
C PHE A 114 9.56 0.14 -1.60
N LEU A 115 8.88 -0.88 -1.11
CA LEU A 115 8.29 -0.90 0.23
C LEU A 115 9.07 -1.79 1.20
N THR A 116 9.57 -2.94 0.71
CA THR A 116 10.39 -3.87 1.52
C THR A 116 11.80 -3.29 1.73
N GLU A 117 12.32 -3.41 2.94
CA GLU A 117 13.62 -2.83 3.32
C GLU A 117 14.67 -3.89 3.62
N VAL A 118 14.26 -4.97 4.28
CA VAL A 118 15.16 -6.03 4.75
C VAL A 118 15.32 -7.07 3.65
N GLU A 119 16.55 -7.41 3.30
CA GLU A 119 16.85 -8.56 2.45
C GLU A 119 16.78 -9.87 3.24
N ALA A 120 16.67 -11.01 2.55
CA ALA A 120 16.42 -12.30 3.17
C ALA A 120 17.46 -12.67 4.26
N ASP A 121 18.73 -12.42 3.99
CA ASP A 121 19.85 -12.69 4.92
C ASP A 121 19.89 -11.71 6.10
N GLY A 122 19.22 -10.60 6.01
CA GLY A 122 19.09 -9.60 7.08
C GLY A 122 17.98 -9.89 8.09
N LEU A 123 17.14 -10.92 7.89
CA LEU A 123 16.00 -11.20 8.77
C LEU A 123 16.37 -11.35 10.24
N PRO A 124 17.38 -12.16 10.65
CA PRO A 124 17.71 -12.33 12.07
C PRO A 124 18.12 -11.01 12.74
N ALA A 125 18.96 -10.23 12.07
CA ALA A 125 19.41 -8.93 12.59
C ALA A 125 18.27 -7.91 12.70
N ALA A 126 17.31 -7.96 11.76
CA ALA A 126 16.14 -7.09 11.78
C ALA A 126 15.18 -7.45 12.94
N LEU A 127 14.95 -8.73 13.18
CA LEU A 127 14.13 -9.22 14.28
C LEU A 127 14.74 -8.84 15.63
N ASP A 128 16.05 -9.00 15.79
CA ASP A 128 16.78 -8.57 16.99
C ASP A 128 16.71 -7.06 17.19
N ALA A 129 16.83 -6.29 16.12
CA ALA A 129 16.68 -4.85 16.19
C ALA A 129 15.27 -4.43 16.65
N VAL A 130 14.23 -5.12 16.16
CA VAL A 130 12.84 -4.88 16.59
C VAL A 130 12.65 -5.26 18.05
N ARG A 131 13.11 -6.43 18.47
CA ARG A 131 13.06 -6.88 19.88
C ARG A 131 13.72 -5.87 20.82
N ASP A 132 14.86 -5.34 20.43
CA ASP A 132 15.65 -4.40 21.23
C ASP A 132 15.14 -2.94 21.13
N GLY A 133 14.02 -2.70 20.43
CA GLY A 133 13.45 -1.35 20.25
C GLY A 133 14.27 -0.44 19.31
N ARG A 134 15.23 -1.01 18.58
CA ARG A 134 16.12 -0.28 17.64
C ARG A 134 15.50 -0.18 16.24
N TYR A 135 14.33 0.41 16.14
CA TYR A 135 13.60 0.63 14.89
C TYR A 135 12.82 1.94 14.92
N GLN A 136 12.33 2.36 13.79
CA GLN A 136 11.40 3.47 13.64
C GLN A 136 10.14 3.00 12.93
N VAL A 137 9.01 3.65 13.20
CA VAL A 137 7.78 3.43 12.46
C VAL A 137 7.57 4.59 11.50
N GLU A 138 7.64 4.29 10.22
CA GLU A 138 7.33 5.22 9.15
C GLU A 138 5.83 5.14 8.84
N ARG A 139 5.16 6.30 8.90
CA ARG A 139 3.74 6.43 8.56
C ARG A 139 3.58 6.75 7.08
N ARG A 140 2.70 6.02 6.41
CA ARG A 140 2.36 6.21 5.00
C ARG A 140 0.89 6.53 4.85
N THR A 141 0.61 7.64 4.17
CA THR A 141 -0.75 8.03 3.80
C THR A 141 -1.43 6.91 3.03
N THR A 142 -2.68 6.62 3.39
CA THR A 142 -3.54 5.64 2.73
C THR A 142 -4.72 6.31 2.06
N LEU A 143 -5.48 5.56 1.29
CA LEU A 143 -6.70 5.98 0.61
C LEU A 143 -7.89 5.20 1.17
N ALA A 144 -9.04 5.86 1.26
CA ALA A 144 -10.33 5.23 1.48
C ALA A 144 -11.21 5.46 0.26
N ALA A 145 -11.70 4.39 -0.34
CA ALA A 145 -12.59 4.40 -1.49
C ALA A 145 -13.98 3.96 -1.05
N ARG A 146 -14.95 4.86 -1.10
CA ARG A 146 -16.35 4.58 -0.81
C ARG A 146 -17.12 4.40 -2.11
N VAL A 147 -17.78 3.27 -2.24
CA VAL A 147 -18.58 2.93 -3.43
C VAL A 147 -20.05 3.18 -3.17
N LEU A 148 -20.67 3.96 -4.03
CA LEU A 148 -22.10 4.27 -3.95
C LEU A 148 -22.83 3.75 -5.20
N LEU A 149 -23.94 3.04 -4.99
CA LEU A 149 -24.88 2.62 -6.03
C LEU A 149 -26.24 3.23 -5.73
N GLY A 150 -26.81 3.97 -6.69
CA GLY A 150 -28.09 4.67 -6.49
C GLY A 150 -28.09 5.63 -5.30
N GLY A 151 -26.95 6.23 -4.99
CA GLY A 151 -26.75 7.16 -3.87
C GLY A 151 -26.59 6.49 -2.49
N ARG A 152 -26.57 5.16 -2.42
CA ARG A 152 -26.35 4.40 -1.18
C ARG A 152 -24.94 3.84 -1.18
N GLU A 153 -24.24 3.98 -0.05
CA GLU A 153 -22.95 3.33 0.15
C GLU A 153 -23.13 1.81 0.24
N VAL A 154 -22.36 1.08 -0.57
CA VAL A 154 -22.38 -0.38 -0.63
C VAL A 154 -21.08 -1.01 -0.19
N ALA A 155 -19.99 -0.24 -0.18
CA ALA A 155 -18.67 -0.69 0.29
C ALA A 155 -17.75 0.48 0.61
N GLU A 156 -16.75 0.20 1.46
CA GLU A 156 -15.56 1.02 1.67
C GLU A 156 -14.33 0.13 1.60
N ASP A 157 -13.37 0.50 0.76
CA ASP A 157 -12.10 -0.20 0.59
C ASP A 157 -10.94 0.73 0.97
N LEU A 158 -9.89 0.15 1.55
CA LEU A 158 -8.68 0.87 1.95
C LEU A 158 -7.51 0.47 1.05
N ALA A 159 -6.73 1.44 0.60
CA ALA A 159 -5.55 1.21 -0.23
C ALA A 159 -4.33 1.92 0.34
N VAL A 160 -3.17 1.28 0.17
CA VAL A 160 -1.87 1.87 0.48
C VAL A 160 -1.28 2.54 -0.76
N ASN A 161 -1.38 1.91 -1.93
CA ASN A 161 -0.88 2.44 -3.19
C ASN A 161 -1.95 3.21 -3.95
N ASP A 162 -2.98 2.52 -4.44
CA ASP A 162 -3.91 3.09 -5.40
C ASP A 162 -5.28 2.41 -5.43
N VAL A 163 -6.25 3.18 -5.91
CA VAL A 163 -7.58 2.76 -6.31
C VAL A 163 -7.72 3.06 -7.79
N VAL A 164 -8.07 2.05 -8.58
CA VAL A 164 -8.16 2.14 -10.04
C VAL A 164 -9.55 1.77 -10.50
N LEU A 165 -10.11 2.56 -11.40
CA LEU A 165 -11.28 2.22 -12.18
C LEU A 165 -10.81 1.95 -13.61
N GLU A 166 -10.91 0.71 -14.07
CA GLU A 166 -10.39 0.30 -15.36
C GLU A 166 -11.44 -0.50 -16.15
N LYS A 167 -11.47 -0.30 -17.46
CA LYS A 167 -12.33 -1.11 -18.34
C LYS A 167 -11.81 -2.55 -18.43
N SER A 168 -12.70 -3.47 -18.72
CA SER A 168 -12.28 -4.84 -19.07
C SER A 168 -11.50 -4.84 -20.39
N PRO A 169 -10.56 -5.77 -20.59
CA PRO A 169 -9.85 -5.91 -21.85
C PRO A 169 -10.81 -6.05 -23.03
N ARG A 170 -10.51 -5.34 -24.13
CA ARG A 170 -11.32 -5.31 -25.38
C ARG A 170 -12.65 -4.57 -25.29
N GLU A 171 -13.01 -3.99 -24.14
CA GLU A 171 -14.15 -3.10 -24.03
C GLU A 171 -13.87 -1.72 -24.66
N ARG A 172 -14.96 -0.97 -24.91
CA ARG A 172 -14.85 0.45 -25.29
C ARG A 172 -14.22 1.25 -24.16
N LEU A 173 -13.84 2.49 -24.44
CA LEU A 173 -13.25 3.38 -23.45
C LEU A 173 -14.16 3.54 -22.22
N ALA A 174 -13.55 3.57 -21.06
CA ALA A 174 -14.18 4.03 -19.83
C ALA A 174 -14.57 5.51 -19.99
N LEU A 175 -15.81 5.82 -19.65
CA LEU A 175 -16.30 7.21 -19.60
C LEU A 175 -16.60 7.55 -18.15
N VAL A 176 -15.77 8.41 -17.56
CA VAL A 176 -15.83 8.75 -16.14
C VAL A 176 -15.92 10.25 -15.94
N ALA A 177 -16.94 10.69 -15.22
CA ALA A 177 -17.00 12.08 -14.75
C ALA A 177 -16.22 12.23 -13.46
N VAL A 178 -15.39 13.27 -13.38
CA VAL A 178 -14.53 13.57 -12.24
C VAL A 178 -14.96 14.87 -11.59
N ARG A 179 -15.06 14.85 -10.25
CA ARG A 179 -15.20 16.03 -9.41
C ARG A 179 -14.07 16.04 -8.37
N LEU A 180 -13.58 17.23 -8.04
CA LEU A 180 -12.50 17.44 -7.10
C LEU A 180 -12.97 18.31 -5.93
N GLY A 181 -12.71 17.87 -4.70
CA GLY A 181 -13.15 18.58 -3.50
C GLY A 181 -14.65 18.85 -3.47
N ASP A 182 -15.02 19.96 -2.90
CA ASP A 182 -16.41 20.47 -2.87
C ASP A 182 -16.79 21.26 -4.15
N GLY A 183 -15.89 21.25 -5.14
CA GLY A 183 -16.07 21.95 -6.42
C GLY A 183 -17.11 21.30 -7.34
N GLY A 184 -17.44 22.00 -8.42
CA GLY A 184 -18.28 21.48 -9.49
C GLY A 184 -17.60 20.37 -10.30
N PRO A 185 -18.21 19.94 -11.43
CA PRO A 185 -17.59 19.00 -12.35
C PRO A 185 -16.23 19.53 -12.83
N PHE A 186 -15.19 18.70 -12.71
CA PHE A 186 -13.86 19.04 -13.21
C PHE A 186 -13.67 18.65 -14.67
N ALA A 187 -13.91 17.36 -15.00
CA ALA A 187 -13.74 16.84 -16.35
C ALA A 187 -14.55 15.57 -16.58
N ARG A 188 -14.76 15.22 -17.86
CA ARG A 188 -15.18 13.90 -18.29
C ARG A 188 -14.00 13.24 -19.00
N TYR A 189 -13.56 12.10 -18.51
CA TYR A 189 -12.48 11.32 -19.10
C TYR A 189 -13.03 10.24 -20.01
N ALA A 190 -12.45 10.15 -21.22
CA ALA A 190 -12.54 8.97 -22.07
C ALA A 190 -11.15 8.33 -22.09
N ALA A 191 -10.98 7.20 -21.42
CA ALA A 191 -9.68 6.60 -21.14
C ALA A 191 -9.79 5.06 -21.01
N ASP A 192 -8.69 4.37 -20.88
CA ASP A 192 -8.71 2.95 -20.48
C ASP A 192 -9.06 2.79 -19.00
N GLY A 193 -8.78 3.82 -18.20
CA GLY A 193 -9.11 3.86 -16.79
C GLY A 193 -8.64 5.14 -16.11
N ILE A 194 -8.86 5.21 -14.81
CA ILE A 194 -8.41 6.31 -13.94
C ILE A 194 -7.82 5.71 -12.66
N ILE A 195 -6.67 6.23 -12.24
CA ILE A 195 -5.97 5.87 -11.02
C ILE A 195 -6.08 7.03 -10.03
N VAL A 196 -6.47 6.74 -8.79
CA VAL A 196 -6.22 7.64 -7.66
C VAL A 196 -5.17 6.98 -6.78
N ALA A 197 -3.99 7.58 -6.69
CA ALA A 197 -2.87 7.03 -5.96
C ALA A 197 -2.49 7.89 -4.74
N SER A 198 -1.93 7.24 -3.74
CA SER A 198 -1.19 7.87 -2.64
C SER A 198 0.23 8.24 -3.10
N PRO A 199 1.00 9.01 -2.33
CA PRO A 199 2.43 9.20 -2.59
C PRO A 199 3.23 7.89 -2.63
N THR A 200 2.83 6.90 -1.82
CA THR A 200 3.41 5.55 -1.85
C THR A 200 3.17 4.87 -3.20
N GLY A 201 1.94 4.94 -3.72
CA GLY A 201 1.54 4.39 -5.01
C GLY A 201 2.09 5.16 -6.22
N SER A 202 2.74 6.33 -6.02
CA SER A 202 3.36 7.09 -7.10
C SER A 202 4.47 6.33 -7.83
N THR A 203 5.03 5.28 -7.24
CA THR A 203 6.04 4.40 -7.87
C THR A 203 5.45 3.08 -8.39
N ALA A 204 4.11 2.91 -8.27
CA ALA A 204 3.37 1.73 -8.70
C ALA A 204 2.67 1.96 -10.07
N TYR A 205 1.38 1.66 -10.18
CA TYR A 205 0.66 1.77 -11.44
C TYR A 205 0.55 3.20 -11.95
N SER A 206 0.42 4.19 -11.04
CA SER A 206 0.43 5.61 -11.42
C SER A 206 1.69 5.99 -12.19
N PHE A 207 2.88 5.49 -11.78
CA PHE A 207 4.13 5.72 -12.53
C PHE A 207 4.09 5.12 -13.93
N SER A 208 3.61 3.88 -14.07
CA SER A 208 3.48 3.19 -15.37
C SER A 208 2.52 3.92 -16.31
N ALA A 209 1.50 4.60 -15.76
CA ALA A 209 0.57 5.44 -16.51
C ALA A 209 1.09 6.86 -16.79
N GLY A 210 2.35 7.17 -16.45
CA GLY A 210 2.98 8.47 -16.73
C GLY A 210 2.85 9.49 -15.58
N GLY A 211 2.45 9.07 -14.40
CA GLY A 211 2.42 9.90 -13.19
C GLY A 211 3.82 10.22 -12.66
N PRO A 212 3.97 11.31 -11.89
CA PRO A 212 5.25 11.69 -11.27
C PRO A 212 5.60 10.77 -10.10
N ILE A 213 6.90 10.63 -9.82
CA ILE A 213 7.36 10.10 -8.54
C ILE A 213 7.20 11.17 -7.47
N VAL A 214 6.49 10.82 -6.40
CA VAL A 214 6.24 11.70 -5.26
C VAL A 214 6.92 11.14 -4.02
N SER A 215 7.58 12.00 -3.25
CA SER A 215 8.16 11.60 -1.98
C SER A 215 7.09 11.02 -1.05
N PRO A 216 7.30 9.83 -0.47
CA PRO A 216 6.33 9.23 0.43
C PRO A 216 6.17 10.00 1.77
N ARG A 217 6.95 11.05 1.96
CA ARG A 217 6.85 11.96 3.11
C ARG A 217 5.84 13.10 2.89
N LEU A 218 5.34 13.25 1.67
CA LEU A 218 4.29 14.21 1.35
C LEU A 218 2.92 13.58 1.59
N ASP A 219 1.96 14.40 1.96
CA ASP A 219 0.54 14.06 1.94
C ASP A 219 -0.06 14.61 0.65
N ALA A 220 -0.54 13.76 -0.23
CA ALA A 220 -1.15 14.14 -1.50
C ALA A 220 -2.07 13.02 -2.02
N LEU A 221 -2.95 13.37 -2.96
CA LEU A 221 -3.65 12.44 -3.83
C LEU A 221 -3.19 12.68 -5.27
N LEU A 222 -2.97 11.62 -6.04
CA LEU A 222 -2.58 11.70 -7.43
C LEU A 222 -3.71 11.15 -8.28
N LEU A 223 -4.28 11.97 -9.16
CA LEU A 223 -5.27 11.53 -10.15
C LEU A 223 -4.57 11.37 -11.50
N THR A 224 -4.40 10.12 -11.94
CA THR A 224 -3.67 9.77 -13.18
C THR A 224 -4.61 9.04 -14.14
N PRO A 225 -4.87 9.57 -15.35
CA PRO A 225 -5.63 8.84 -16.36
C PRO A 225 -4.76 7.78 -17.05
N ILE A 226 -5.37 6.65 -17.43
CA ILE A 226 -4.72 5.56 -18.17
C ILE A 226 -5.07 5.72 -19.65
N ALA A 227 -4.08 5.94 -20.51
CA ALA A 227 -4.25 6.10 -21.97
C ALA A 227 -5.43 6.99 -22.36
N PRO A 228 -5.53 8.23 -21.87
CA PRO A 228 -6.69 9.08 -22.11
C PRO A 228 -6.77 9.54 -23.59
N HIS A 229 -7.98 9.52 -24.12
CA HIS A 229 -8.32 10.05 -25.45
C HIS A 229 -8.84 11.49 -25.35
N MET A 230 -8.07 12.39 -24.78
CA MET A 230 -8.39 13.80 -24.60
C MET A 230 -7.12 14.65 -24.53
N VAL A 231 -7.27 15.97 -24.72
CA VAL A 231 -6.13 16.91 -24.72
C VAL A 231 -5.45 16.97 -23.36
N PHE A 232 -6.22 16.95 -22.27
CA PHE A 232 -5.67 16.95 -20.92
C PHE A 232 -5.36 15.53 -20.47
N ASN A 233 -4.07 15.18 -20.49
CA ASN A 233 -3.56 13.83 -20.20
C ASN A 233 -2.48 13.84 -19.11
N ARG A 234 -2.54 14.78 -18.17
CA ARG A 234 -1.56 14.92 -17.09
C ARG A 234 -2.13 14.45 -15.75
N THR A 235 -1.25 13.92 -14.91
CA THR A 235 -1.58 13.66 -13.52
C THR A 235 -1.82 14.96 -12.78
N LEU A 236 -2.90 15.01 -12.01
CA LEU A 236 -3.12 16.05 -11.02
C LEU A 236 -2.59 15.59 -9.68
N VAL A 237 -1.88 16.49 -8.99
CA VAL A 237 -1.47 16.32 -7.61
C VAL A 237 -2.37 17.23 -6.76
N LEU A 238 -3.15 16.62 -5.88
CA LEU A 238 -4.20 17.27 -5.11
C LEU A 238 -3.82 17.31 -3.61
N HIS A 239 -4.35 18.28 -2.90
CA HIS A 239 -4.27 18.27 -1.45
C HIS A 239 -5.04 17.06 -0.88
N PRO A 240 -4.57 16.41 0.19
CA PRO A 240 -5.19 15.19 0.72
C PRO A 240 -6.65 15.37 1.17
N ASP A 241 -7.03 16.60 1.53
CA ASP A 241 -8.40 16.91 2.00
C ASP A 241 -9.39 17.16 0.84
N GLU A 242 -8.91 17.36 -0.40
CA GLU A 242 -9.81 17.68 -1.52
C GLU A 242 -10.68 16.50 -1.92
N GLY A 243 -10.16 15.28 -1.87
CA GLY A 243 -10.89 14.09 -2.31
C GLY A 243 -11.18 14.07 -3.82
N VAL A 244 -11.47 12.91 -4.33
CA VAL A 244 -11.81 12.68 -5.75
C VAL A 244 -13.11 11.89 -5.82
N ARG A 245 -14.08 12.38 -6.58
CA ARG A 245 -15.32 11.67 -6.88
C ARG A 245 -15.33 11.26 -8.36
N LEU A 246 -15.43 9.97 -8.60
CA LEU A 246 -15.43 9.32 -9.90
C LEU A 246 -16.82 8.73 -10.14
N GLU A 247 -17.51 9.15 -11.20
CA GLU A 247 -18.81 8.62 -11.58
C GLU A 247 -18.70 7.91 -12.93
N VAL A 248 -19.07 6.63 -12.97
CA VAL A 248 -19.16 5.84 -14.20
C VAL A 248 -20.36 6.35 -15.01
N LEU A 249 -20.11 6.96 -16.17
CA LEU A 249 -21.17 7.58 -16.98
C LEU A 249 -22.12 6.52 -17.58
N PRO A 250 -23.38 6.86 -17.87
CA PRO A 250 -24.36 5.93 -18.43
C PRO A 250 -23.92 5.26 -19.74
N GLU A 251 -23.11 5.95 -20.54
CA GLU A 251 -22.60 5.46 -21.82
C GLU A 251 -21.32 4.63 -21.69
N SER A 252 -20.74 4.55 -20.50
CA SER A 252 -19.56 3.74 -20.21
C SER A 252 -19.91 2.25 -20.18
N PRO A 253 -18.99 1.36 -20.59
CA PRO A 253 -19.08 -0.03 -20.17
C PRO A 253 -18.94 -0.12 -18.64
N PRO A 254 -19.35 -1.24 -18.01
CA PRO A 254 -18.98 -1.52 -16.63
C PRO A 254 -17.46 -1.45 -16.45
N LEU A 255 -17.01 -0.94 -15.29
CA LEU A 255 -15.60 -0.84 -14.96
C LEU A 255 -15.25 -1.81 -13.83
N ILE A 256 -13.99 -2.19 -13.75
CA ILE A 256 -13.47 -2.97 -12.64
C ILE A 256 -12.80 -2.03 -11.64
N GLU A 257 -13.22 -2.10 -10.38
CA GLU A 257 -12.48 -1.49 -9.28
C GLU A 257 -11.33 -2.38 -8.87
N ILE A 258 -10.14 -1.80 -8.84
CA ILE A 258 -8.90 -2.47 -8.44
C ILE A 258 -8.30 -1.68 -7.29
N VAL A 259 -7.98 -2.38 -6.19
CA VAL A 259 -7.41 -1.80 -4.98
C VAL A 259 -6.08 -2.48 -4.68
N ASP A 260 -4.98 -1.73 -4.65
CA ASP A 260 -3.62 -2.24 -4.48
C ASP A 260 -3.31 -3.44 -5.40
N GLY A 261 -3.71 -3.34 -6.67
CA GLY A 261 -3.52 -4.36 -7.70
C GLY A 261 -4.44 -5.58 -7.62
N ARG A 262 -5.48 -5.57 -6.77
CA ARG A 262 -6.47 -6.63 -6.66
C ARG A 262 -7.82 -6.16 -7.18
N ALA A 263 -8.39 -6.85 -8.18
CA ALA A 263 -9.76 -6.62 -8.61
C ALA A 263 -10.72 -6.99 -7.46
N VAL A 264 -11.54 -6.03 -7.04
CA VAL A 264 -12.45 -6.18 -5.89
C VAL A 264 -13.91 -6.28 -6.30
N ARG A 265 -14.33 -5.53 -7.34
CA ARG A 265 -15.72 -5.57 -7.83
C ARG A 265 -15.87 -5.01 -9.24
N GLU A 266 -17.03 -5.27 -9.84
CA GLU A 266 -17.50 -4.61 -11.04
C GLU A 266 -18.37 -3.40 -10.67
N LEU A 267 -18.17 -2.28 -11.36
CA LEU A 267 -18.89 -1.03 -11.19
C LEU A 267 -19.79 -0.80 -12.40
N PRO A 268 -21.10 -0.91 -12.27
CA PRO A 268 -22.03 -0.62 -13.37
C PRO A 268 -22.07 0.89 -13.70
N PRO A 269 -22.58 1.27 -14.88
CA PRO A 269 -22.92 2.66 -15.17
C PRO A 269 -23.80 3.28 -14.07
N GLY A 270 -23.48 4.52 -13.68
CA GLY A 270 -24.10 5.21 -12.55
C GLY A 270 -23.48 4.91 -11.18
N ALA A 271 -22.52 3.99 -11.10
CA ALA A 271 -21.73 3.81 -9.88
C ALA A 271 -20.85 5.04 -9.62
N VAL A 272 -20.67 5.35 -8.34
CA VAL A 272 -19.81 6.44 -7.90
C VAL A 272 -18.78 5.90 -6.92
N VAL A 273 -17.52 6.27 -7.13
CA VAL A 273 -16.42 5.98 -6.19
C VAL A 273 -15.87 7.30 -5.66
N GLU A 274 -15.94 7.47 -4.36
CA GLU A 274 -15.35 8.62 -3.66
C GLU A 274 -14.05 8.19 -3.01
N VAL A 275 -12.93 8.72 -3.49
CA VAL A 275 -11.61 8.44 -2.93
C VAL A 275 -11.11 9.63 -2.13
N ARG A 276 -10.73 9.39 -0.89
CA ARG A 276 -10.20 10.38 0.05
C ARG A 276 -8.97 9.82 0.76
N ARG A 277 -8.26 10.66 1.48
CA ARG A 277 -7.25 10.22 2.44
C ARG A 277 -7.90 9.27 3.46
N GLY A 278 -7.26 8.13 3.69
CA GLY A 278 -7.70 7.16 4.69
C GLY A 278 -7.53 7.70 6.13
N ARG A 279 -8.33 7.20 7.03
CA ARG A 279 -8.29 7.58 8.45
C ARG A 279 -7.06 7.05 9.17
N HIS A 280 -6.57 5.88 8.74
CA HIS A 280 -5.44 5.18 9.33
C HIS A 280 -4.24 5.24 8.39
N ASP A 281 -3.07 5.59 8.92
CA ASP A 281 -1.83 5.51 8.18
C ASP A 281 -1.33 4.06 8.15
N ALA A 282 -0.72 3.63 7.05
CA ALA A 282 0.01 2.38 7.02
C ALA A 282 1.33 2.53 7.79
N LEU A 283 1.60 1.61 8.72
CA LEU A 283 2.74 1.67 9.63
C LEU A 283 3.83 0.71 9.16
N LEU A 284 4.94 1.25 8.67
CA LEU A 284 6.09 0.48 8.21
C LEU A 284 7.22 0.51 9.24
N VAL A 285 7.68 -0.66 9.66
CA VAL A 285 8.88 -0.79 10.51
C VAL A 285 10.12 -0.56 9.67
N ARG A 286 11.03 0.30 10.16
CA ARG A 286 12.32 0.63 9.56
C ARG A 286 13.42 0.34 10.55
N VAL A 287 14.26 -0.65 10.26
CA VAL A 287 15.42 -1.03 11.10
C VAL A 287 16.70 -0.31 10.67
N ALA A 288 16.72 0.26 9.47
CA ALA A 288 17.77 1.11 8.97
C ALA A 288 17.21 2.47 8.52
N ARG A 289 18.08 3.41 8.24
CA ARG A 289 17.66 4.70 7.69
C ARG A 289 17.31 4.52 6.22
N ALA A 290 16.02 4.45 5.92
CA ALA A 290 15.54 4.32 4.55
C ALA A 290 15.89 5.58 3.74
N ASP A 291 16.54 5.39 2.59
CA ASP A 291 16.82 6.44 1.61
C ASP A 291 15.98 6.16 0.35
N PHE A 292 14.82 6.81 0.28
CA PHE A 292 13.90 6.70 -0.85
C PHE A 292 14.57 7.07 -2.17
N TYR A 293 15.39 8.12 -2.20
CA TYR A 293 16.00 8.57 -3.45
C TYR A 293 17.12 7.63 -3.93
N ARG A 294 17.85 7.01 -3.00
CA ARG A 294 18.81 5.96 -3.33
C ARG A 294 18.09 4.76 -3.95
N LEU A 295 16.92 4.39 -3.42
CA LEU A 295 16.10 3.31 -3.96
C LEU A 295 15.57 3.66 -5.36
N VAL A 296 15.07 4.87 -5.58
CA VAL A 296 14.66 5.37 -6.90
C VAL A 296 15.81 5.26 -7.89
N ARG A 297 17.00 5.76 -7.53
CA ARG A 297 18.18 5.66 -8.41
C ARG A 297 18.53 4.22 -8.79
N SER A 298 18.56 3.32 -7.80
CA SER A 298 18.85 1.91 -8.03
C SER A 298 17.82 1.24 -8.94
N LYS A 299 16.53 1.48 -8.69
CA LYS A 299 15.43 0.86 -9.43
C LYS A 299 15.36 1.33 -10.87
N PHE A 300 15.57 2.61 -11.13
CA PHE A 300 15.54 3.20 -12.45
C PHE A 300 16.92 3.26 -13.13
N ARG A 301 17.96 2.68 -12.50
CA ARG A 301 19.33 2.65 -13.03
C ARG A 301 19.82 4.04 -13.44
N LEU A 302 19.51 5.05 -12.64
CA LEU A 302 20.00 6.40 -12.90
C LEU A 302 21.49 6.46 -12.60
N ALA A 303 22.28 6.89 -13.60
CA ALA A 303 23.74 6.98 -13.48
C ALA A 303 24.14 7.93 -12.34
N ASP A 304 25.21 7.59 -11.63
CA ASP A 304 25.91 8.54 -10.78
C ASP A 304 26.56 9.58 -11.68
N GLY A 305 26.24 10.86 -11.48
CA GLY A 305 26.76 11.97 -12.29
C GLY A 305 28.32 12.09 -12.35
N ALA A 306 29.02 11.19 -11.66
CA ALA A 306 30.49 11.10 -11.67
C ALA A 306 31.06 10.29 -12.86
N GLU A 307 30.25 9.51 -13.61
CA GLU A 307 30.74 8.66 -14.71
C GLU A 307 30.63 9.32 -16.11
N GLN A 308 30.21 10.59 -16.22
CA GLN A 308 30.09 11.27 -17.52
C GLN A 308 31.25 12.19 -17.88
N THR A 309 32.42 12.06 -17.23
CA THR A 309 33.66 12.74 -17.65
C THR A 309 34.74 11.71 -17.96
N GLY A 310 34.63 11.12 -19.10
CA GLY A 310 35.64 10.25 -19.69
C GLY A 310 35.42 10.12 -21.20
#